data_cedbc190bc4a3787c8ded4dfaf12662a
#
_entry.id   cedbc190bc4a3787c8ded4dfaf12662a
#
_cell.length_a   1.000
_cell.length_b   1.000
_cell.length_c   1.000
_cell.angle_alpha   90.00
_cell.angle_beta   90.00
_cell.angle_gamma   90.00
#
_symmetry.space_group_name_H-M   'P 1'
#
loop_
_entity.id
_entity.type
_entity.pdbx_description
1 polymer ?
#
loop_
_entity_poly.entity_id
_entity_poly.type
_entity_poly.pdbx_seq_one_letter_code
_entity_poly.pdbx_strand_id
1 'polypeptide(L)'
;MILLDSKLENLRRTIARHQSCAVAFSGGVDSTLVLKVAHELLAGKVIAVTALSESLPSGELEEAAELARIIGVEHVVIQTFETRDKDYLANAANRCYFCKTEMYARIGDFARDHGIGAILDGLNVDDLTDRRPGRAAAIERGVISPLVEANLTKAEVRELSREFGLPTWDKPALACLSSRIPHGTPITLESLSQVDRAERFLKTLGVGQVRVRHHGDTARIEVEPVDFSLLHEHRSDIQTNFKPLGFLRVEIDPDGYRCGVSLPAPLAMGSNTPVDIQVGSIIRSIPLPLLTRIDNAS
;
A
#
# COMPACT_ATOMS: atom_id res chain seq x y z
N MET A 1 -14.10 16.47 -19.62
CA MET A 1 -15.32 15.70 -19.90
C MET A 1 -15.18 14.89 -21.19
N ILE A 2 -15.21 15.43 -22.41
CA ILE A 2 -15.13 14.65 -23.67
C ILE A 2 -13.93 13.68 -23.74
N LEU A 3 -12.77 14.08 -23.24
CA LEU A 3 -11.56 13.23 -23.23
C LEU A 3 -11.68 12.06 -22.23
N LEU A 4 -12.26 12.29 -21.05
CA LEU A 4 -12.46 11.27 -20.03
C LEU A 4 -13.51 10.25 -20.49
N ASP A 5 -14.60 10.70 -21.09
CA ASP A 5 -15.62 9.82 -21.68
C ASP A 5 -15.03 8.89 -22.76
N SER A 6 -14.12 9.42 -23.61
CA SER A 6 -13.46 8.60 -24.62
C SER A 6 -12.50 7.56 -24.01
N LYS A 7 -11.83 7.88 -22.91
CA LYS A 7 -10.98 6.93 -22.18
C LYS A 7 -11.81 5.86 -21.47
N LEU A 8 -12.95 6.23 -20.88
CA LEU A 8 -13.88 5.28 -20.29
C LEU A 8 -14.41 4.31 -21.37
N GLU A 9 -14.73 4.80 -22.55
CA GLU A 9 -15.16 3.96 -23.66
C GLU A 9 -14.02 3.02 -24.14
N ASN A 10 -12.77 3.47 -24.11
CA ASN A 10 -11.62 2.62 -24.39
C ASN A 10 -11.47 1.52 -23.31
N LEU A 11 -11.64 1.86 -22.02
CA LEU A 11 -11.66 0.90 -20.92
C LEU A 11 -12.73 -0.17 -21.14
N ARG A 12 -13.96 0.26 -21.45
CA ARG A 12 -15.07 -0.64 -21.75
C ARG A 12 -14.76 -1.55 -22.93
N ARG A 13 -14.20 -1.01 -24.00
CA ARG A 13 -13.85 -1.77 -25.21
C ARG A 13 -12.74 -2.79 -24.95
N THR A 14 -11.75 -2.44 -24.15
CA THR A 14 -10.68 -3.39 -23.74
C THR A 14 -11.27 -4.56 -22.97
N ILE A 15 -12.13 -4.31 -22.00
CA ILE A 15 -12.74 -5.37 -21.19
C ILE A 15 -13.74 -6.21 -22.03
N ALA A 16 -14.55 -5.58 -22.89
CA ALA A 16 -15.56 -6.27 -23.69
C ALA A 16 -15.00 -7.25 -24.74
N ARG A 17 -13.69 -7.24 -25.00
CA ARG A 17 -13.04 -8.25 -25.86
C ARG A 17 -13.04 -9.65 -25.24
N HIS A 18 -13.31 -9.76 -23.94
CA HIS A 18 -13.24 -11.00 -23.19
C HIS A 18 -14.63 -11.50 -22.85
N GLN A 19 -14.82 -12.84 -22.87
CA GLN A 19 -16.10 -13.45 -22.51
C GLN A 19 -16.28 -13.60 -21.00
N SER A 20 -15.17 -13.69 -20.27
CA SER A 20 -15.10 -13.80 -18.80
C SER A 20 -13.76 -13.31 -18.32
N CYS A 21 -13.68 -12.83 -17.08
CA CYS A 21 -12.43 -12.42 -16.49
C CYS A 21 -12.34 -12.65 -14.97
N ALA A 22 -11.12 -12.87 -14.50
CA ALA A 22 -10.73 -12.74 -13.10
C ALA A 22 -10.03 -11.38 -12.92
N VAL A 23 -10.50 -10.58 -11.98
CA VAL A 23 -9.83 -9.32 -11.62
C VAL A 23 -8.93 -9.58 -10.42
N ALA A 24 -7.61 -9.33 -10.55
CA ALA A 24 -6.68 -9.31 -9.42
C ALA A 24 -7.06 -8.15 -8.50
N PHE A 25 -7.84 -8.46 -7.48
CA PHE A 25 -8.59 -7.51 -6.68
C PHE A 25 -7.95 -7.24 -5.33
N SER A 26 -7.56 -5.99 -5.08
CA SER A 26 -6.98 -5.56 -3.81
C SER A 26 -7.91 -4.70 -2.96
N GLY A 27 -9.11 -4.35 -3.45
CA GLY A 27 -9.96 -3.37 -2.79
C GLY A 27 -9.42 -1.92 -2.85
N GLY A 28 -8.38 -1.66 -3.63
CA GLY A 28 -7.89 -0.30 -3.93
C GLY A 28 -8.70 0.35 -5.06
N VAL A 29 -8.61 1.67 -5.20
CA VAL A 29 -9.40 2.44 -6.15
C VAL A 29 -9.32 1.91 -7.59
N ASP A 30 -8.12 1.54 -8.06
CA ASP A 30 -7.90 1.11 -9.45
C ASP A 30 -8.57 -0.25 -9.73
N SER A 31 -8.29 -1.26 -8.91
CA SER A 31 -8.88 -2.59 -9.07
C SER A 31 -10.39 -2.58 -8.87
N THR A 32 -10.92 -1.68 -8.04
CA THR A 32 -12.35 -1.52 -7.81
C THR A 32 -13.05 -0.92 -9.04
N LEU A 33 -12.44 0.08 -9.70
CA LEU A 33 -12.98 0.62 -10.95
C LEU A 33 -12.98 -0.45 -12.05
N VAL A 34 -11.87 -1.20 -12.22
CA VAL A 34 -11.80 -2.30 -13.19
C VAL A 34 -12.90 -3.34 -12.93
N LEU A 35 -13.06 -3.75 -11.65
CA LEU A 35 -14.06 -4.73 -11.25
C LEU A 35 -15.48 -4.26 -11.57
N LYS A 36 -15.80 -2.99 -11.25
CA LYS A 36 -17.10 -2.38 -11.49
C LYS A 36 -17.45 -2.33 -12.99
N VAL A 37 -16.52 -1.85 -13.82
CA VAL A 37 -16.74 -1.75 -15.26
C VAL A 37 -16.83 -3.15 -15.89
N ALA A 38 -16.01 -4.10 -15.45
CA ALA A 38 -16.08 -5.48 -15.93
C ALA A 38 -17.41 -6.15 -15.58
N HIS A 39 -17.91 -5.94 -14.36
CA HIS A 39 -19.20 -6.47 -13.91
C HIS A 39 -20.37 -5.94 -14.78
N GLU A 40 -20.38 -4.65 -15.08
CA GLU A 40 -21.42 -4.04 -15.92
C GLU A 40 -21.44 -4.60 -17.36
N LEU A 41 -20.26 -4.95 -17.89
CA LEU A 41 -20.13 -5.39 -19.28
C LEU A 41 -20.31 -6.90 -19.46
N LEU A 42 -19.87 -7.71 -18.52
CA LEU A 42 -19.74 -9.16 -18.70
C LEU A 42 -20.84 -9.96 -18.00
N ALA A 43 -21.87 -9.29 -17.48
CA ALA A 43 -23.11 -9.90 -16.99
C ALA A 43 -22.89 -11.15 -16.10
N GLY A 44 -22.13 -11.01 -15.01
CA GLY A 44 -21.90 -12.08 -14.03
C GLY A 44 -20.77 -13.07 -14.39
N LYS A 45 -20.05 -12.86 -15.49
CA LYS A 45 -18.87 -13.65 -15.87
C LYS A 45 -17.56 -13.00 -15.40
N VAL A 46 -17.61 -12.39 -14.22
CA VAL A 46 -16.49 -11.71 -13.57
C VAL A 46 -16.33 -12.23 -12.16
N ILE A 47 -15.11 -12.52 -11.79
CA ILE A 47 -14.75 -12.95 -10.43
C ILE A 47 -13.69 -12.00 -9.89
N ALA A 48 -13.91 -11.48 -8.68
CA ALA A 48 -12.89 -10.76 -7.92
C ALA A 48 -11.98 -11.78 -7.21
N VAL A 49 -10.67 -11.72 -7.45
CA VAL A 49 -9.72 -12.67 -6.85
C VAL A 49 -8.70 -11.90 -6.01
N THR A 50 -8.74 -12.12 -4.69
CA THR A 50 -7.80 -11.51 -3.75
C THR A 50 -6.76 -12.55 -3.31
N ALA A 51 -5.48 -12.19 -3.44
CA ALA A 51 -4.37 -12.99 -2.94
C ALA A 51 -4.17 -12.72 -1.44
N LEU A 52 -4.15 -13.77 -0.65
CA LEU A 52 -3.93 -13.75 0.80
C LEU A 52 -2.57 -14.33 1.15
N SER A 53 -1.75 -13.54 1.83
CA SER A 53 -0.50 -13.97 2.44
C SER A 53 -0.23 -13.17 3.72
N GLU A 54 0.85 -13.51 4.41
CA GLU A 54 1.29 -12.80 5.62
C GLU A 54 1.73 -11.34 5.33
N SER A 55 1.87 -10.97 4.07
CA SER A 55 2.21 -9.61 3.66
C SER A 55 0.98 -8.68 3.50
N LEU A 56 -0.24 -9.23 3.53
CA LEU A 56 -1.47 -8.45 3.46
C LEU A 56 -1.79 -7.86 4.84
N PRO A 57 -2.00 -6.53 4.95
CA PRO A 57 -2.41 -5.92 6.21
C PRO A 57 -3.77 -6.46 6.68
N SER A 58 -3.91 -6.62 8.01
CA SER A 58 -5.19 -7.01 8.62
C SER A 58 -6.31 -6.03 8.29
N GLY A 59 -7.49 -6.57 7.98
CA GLY A 59 -8.68 -5.79 7.61
C GLY A 59 -8.83 -5.54 6.12
N GLU A 60 -7.76 -5.62 5.32
CA GLU A 60 -7.86 -5.34 3.88
C GLU A 60 -8.63 -6.43 3.12
N LEU A 61 -8.58 -7.69 3.62
CA LEU A 61 -9.36 -8.79 3.03
C LEU A 61 -10.85 -8.59 3.25
N GLU A 62 -11.25 -8.23 4.47
CA GLU A 62 -12.63 -7.97 4.84
C GLU A 62 -13.21 -6.77 4.07
N GLU A 63 -12.40 -5.71 3.91
CA GLU A 63 -12.78 -4.55 3.10
C GLU A 63 -12.95 -4.94 1.62
N ALA A 64 -12.04 -5.74 1.07
CA ALA A 64 -12.15 -6.22 -0.31
C ALA A 64 -13.41 -7.09 -0.50
N ALA A 65 -13.71 -7.99 0.43
CA ALA A 65 -14.91 -8.82 0.38
C ALA A 65 -16.19 -7.97 0.41
N GLU A 66 -16.25 -6.96 1.28
CA GLU A 66 -17.40 -6.06 1.35
C GLU A 66 -17.56 -5.22 0.08
N LEU A 67 -16.48 -4.72 -0.50
CA LEU A 67 -16.52 -4.01 -1.78
C LEU A 67 -17.01 -4.89 -2.93
N ALA A 68 -16.55 -6.13 -3.02
CA ALA A 68 -17.03 -7.08 -4.02
C ALA A 68 -18.53 -7.36 -3.84
N ARG A 69 -19.00 -7.49 -2.59
CA ARG A 69 -20.43 -7.65 -2.25
C ARG A 69 -21.26 -6.42 -2.68
N ILE A 70 -20.76 -5.21 -2.42
CA ILE A 70 -21.43 -3.95 -2.83
C ILE A 70 -21.55 -3.86 -4.36
N ILE A 71 -20.51 -4.28 -5.09
CA ILE A 71 -20.52 -4.29 -6.57
C ILE A 71 -21.42 -5.41 -7.10
N GLY A 72 -21.65 -6.48 -6.34
CA GLY A 72 -22.43 -7.65 -6.73
C GLY A 72 -21.62 -8.70 -7.48
N VAL A 73 -20.32 -8.83 -7.20
CA VAL A 73 -19.39 -9.77 -7.85
C VAL A 73 -18.97 -10.86 -6.86
N GLU A 74 -18.87 -12.09 -7.36
CA GLU A 74 -18.30 -13.21 -6.60
C GLU A 74 -16.85 -12.88 -6.21
N HIS A 75 -16.52 -13.10 -4.92
CA HIS A 75 -15.20 -12.86 -4.37
C HIS A 75 -14.54 -14.18 -3.96
N VAL A 76 -13.39 -14.45 -4.53
CA VAL A 76 -12.57 -15.63 -4.23
C VAL A 76 -11.25 -15.19 -3.61
N VAL A 77 -10.87 -15.89 -2.55
CA VAL A 77 -9.59 -15.71 -1.87
C VAL A 77 -8.66 -16.86 -2.22
N ILE A 78 -7.49 -16.55 -2.73
CA ILE A 78 -6.45 -17.54 -3.04
C ILE A 78 -5.26 -17.36 -2.10
N GLN A 79 -4.73 -18.46 -1.57
CA GLN A 79 -3.53 -18.43 -0.76
C GLN A 79 -2.30 -18.27 -1.65
N THR A 80 -1.39 -17.34 -1.30
CA THR A 80 -0.08 -17.18 -1.93
C THR A 80 1.04 -17.41 -0.93
N PHE A 81 2.23 -17.77 -1.40
CA PHE A 81 3.32 -18.27 -0.57
C PHE A 81 4.64 -17.56 -0.87
N GLU A 82 4.61 -16.31 -1.27
CA GLU A 82 5.82 -15.50 -1.53
C GLU A 82 6.75 -15.43 -0.31
N THR A 83 6.20 -15.55 0.90
CA THR A 83 6.98 -15.61 2.15
C THR A 83 7.79 -16.90 2.33
N ARG A 84 7.68 -17.86 1.40
CA ARG A 84 8.54 -19.05 1.30
C ARG A 84 9.62 -18.91 0.24
N ASP A 85 9.57 -17.87 -0.57
CA ASP A 85 10.56 -17.56 -1.60
C ASP A 85 11.72 -16.77 -0.98
N LYS A 86 12.95 -17.34 -1.06
CA LYS A 86 14.16 -16.71 -0.53
C LYS A 86 14.50 -15.39 -1.22
N ASP A 87 14.19 -15.25 -2.50
CA ASP A 87 14.46 -14.04 -3.28
C ASP A 87 13.48 -12.91 -2.89
N TYR A 88 12.24 -13.25 -2.56
CA TYR A 88 11.31 -12.33 -1.92
C TYR A 88 11.78 -11.94 -0.50
N LEU A 89 12.16 -12.91 0.32
CA LEU A 89 12.62 -12.68 1.70
C LEU A 89 13.90 -11.86 1.79
N ALA A 90 14.76 -11.91 0.78
CA ALA A 90 15.95 -11.08 0.68
C ALA A 90 15.64 -9.58 0.59
N ASN A 91 14.41 -9.21 0.29
CA ASN A 91 13.91 -7.83 0.25
C ASN A 91 14.74 -6.88 -0.63
N ALA A 92 15.23 -7.39 -1.74
CA ALA A 92 15.93 -6.58 -2.74
C ALA A 92 14.95 -5.64 -3.49
N ALA A 93 15.48 -4.71 -4.27
CA ALA A 93 14.68 -3.74 -5.02
C ALA A 93 13.66 -4.37 -5.99
N ASN A 94 13.90 -5.62 -6.41
CA ASN A 94 13.01 -6.41 -7.27
C ASN A 94 12.03 -7.32 -6.51
N ARG A 95 11.91 -7.21 -5.18
CA ARG A 95 11.00 -8.01 -4.33
C ARG A 95 9.60 -8.13 -4.92
N CYS A 96 9.04 -7.02 -5.42
CA CYS A 96 7.69 -6.99 -5.96
C CYS A 96 7.51 -7.88 -7.21
N TYR A 97 8.59 -8.17 -7.94
CA TYR A 97 8.55 -9.13 -9.05
C TYR A 97 8.22 -10.53 -8.56
N PHE A 98 8.91 -11.02 -7.53
CA PHE A 98 8.67 -12.36 -6.97
C PHE A 98 7.27 -12.49 -6.37
N CYS A 99 6.83 -11.50 -5.58
CA CYS A 99 5.48 -11.45 -5.04
C CYS A 99 4.40 -11.52 -6.14
N LYS A 100 4.54 -10.68 -7.19
CA LYS A 100 3.57 -10.63 -8.28
C LYS A 100 3.63 -11.88 -9.16
N THR A 101 4.81 -12.48 -9.34
CA THR A 101 4.97 -13.75 -10.07
C THR A 101 4.19 -14.89 -9.40
N GLU A 102 4.31 -15.05 -8.07
CA GLU A 102 3.54 -16.03 -7.30
C GLU A 102 2.04 -15.74 -7.37
N MET A 103 1.65 -14.47 -7.13
CA MET A 103 0.25 -14.07 -7.15
C MET A 103 -0.41 -14.36 -8.51
N TYR A 104 0.21 -13.94 -9.61
CA TYR A 104 -0.37 -14.17 -10.95
C TYR A 104 -0.30 -15.62 -11.39
N ALA A 105 0.66 -16.41 -10.91
CA ALA A 105 0.67 -17.84 -11.14
C ALA A 105 -0.57 -18.50 -10.51
N ARG A 106 -0.86 -18.18 -9.24
CA ARG A 106 -2.03 -18.73 -8.54
C ARG A 106 -3.35 -18.27 -9.15
N ILE A 107 -3.47 -16.99 -9.52
CA ILE A 107 -4.66 -16.49 -10.23
C ILE A 107 -4.80 -17.20 -11.59
N GLY A 108 -3.68 -17.43 -12.30
CA GLY A 108 -3.67 -18.14 -13.58
C GLY A 108 -4.11 -19.60 -13.47
N ASP A 109 -3.66 -20.31 -12.42
CA ASP A 109 -4.13 -21.68 -12.14
C ASP A 109 -5.64 -21.69 -11.87
N PHE A 110 -6.10 -20.80 -10.99
CA PHE A 110 -7.52 -20.64 -10.71
C PHE A 110 -8.35 -20.34 -11.98
N ALA A 111 -7.89 -19.38 -12.79
CA ALA A 111 -8.59 -18.98 -14.01
C ALA A 111 -8.70 -20.15 -15.02
N ARG A 112 -7.62 -20.91 -15.19
CA ARG A 112 -7.61 -22.10 -16.06
C ARG A 112 -8.57 -23.17 -15.59
N ASP A 113 -8.55 -23.49 -14.29
CA ASP A 113 -9.39 -24.53 -13.69
C ASP A 113 -10.88 -24.20 -13.76
N HIS A 114 -11.22 -22.89 -13.84
CA HIS A 114 -12.61 -22.40 -13.95
C HIS A 114 -13.01 -21.95 -15.34
N GLY A 115 -12.16 -22.13 -16.36
CA GLY A 115 -12.44 -21.74 -17.73
C GLY A 115 -12.59 -20.22 -17.94
N ILE A 116 -11.89 -19.42 -17.13
CA ILE A 116 -11.89 -17.96 -17.21
C ILE A 116 -10.93 -17.50 -18.30
N GLY A 117 -11.43 -16.65 -19.24
CA GLY A 117 -10.71 -16.30 -20.45
C GLY A 117 -9.60 -15.25 -20.27
N ALA A 118 -9.65 -14.41 -19.24
CA ALA A 118 -8.69 -13.34 -19.04
C ALA A 118 -8.43 -13.04 -17.57
N ILE A 119 -7.23 -12.51 -17.26
CA ILE A 119 -6.87 -11.96 -15.96
C ILE A 119 -6.65 -10.47 -16.15
N LEU A 120 -7.35 -9.64 -15.38
CA LEU A 120 -7.23 -8.20 -15.40
C LEU A 120 -6.58 -7.70 -14.10
N ASP A 121 -5.79 -6.62 -14.18
CA ASP A 121 -5.27 -5.92 -13.01
C ASP A 121 -5.67 -4.44 -12.98
N GLY A 122 -5.34 -3.75 -11.89
CA GLY A 122 -5.59 -2.33 -11.68
C GLY A 122 -4.39 -1.43 -11.98
N LEU A 123 -3.42 -1.85 -12.80
CA LEU A 123 -2.29 -1.00 -13.16
C LEU A 123 -2.78 0.18 -14.02
N ASN A 124 -2.40 1.41 -13.67
CA ASN A 124 -2.74 2.65 -14.39
C ASN A 124 -1.49 3.29 -15.05
N VAL A 125 -1.67 4.38 -15.80
CA VAL A 125 -0.58 5.01 -16.56
C VAL A 125 0.52 5.58 -15.66
N ASP A 126 0.19 6.13 -14.50
CA ASP A 126 1.17 6.72 -13.59
C ASP A 126 2.12 5.65 -13.03
N ASP A 127 1.65 4.40 -12.94
CA ASP A 127 2.46 3.26 -12.54
C ASP A 127 3.53 2.87 -13.57
N LEU A 128 3.44 3.38 -14.81
CA LEU A 128 4.43 3.11 -15.88
C LEU A 128 5.72 3.94 -15.71
N THR A 129 5.63 5.10 -15.07
CA THR A 129 6.77 6.01 -14.85
C THR A 129 7.65 5.55 -13.70
N ASP A 130 7.10 4.73 -12.80
CA ASP A 130 7.81 4.14 -11.67
C ASP A 130 8.47 2.81 -12.10
N ARG A 131 9.70 2.56 -11.61
CA ARG A 131 10.37 1.25 -11.77
C ARG A 131 9.65 0.21 -10.91
N ARG A 132 8.53 -0.32 -11.40
CA ARG A 132 7.77 -1.37 -10.71
C ARG A 132 8.14 -2.76 -11.25
N PRO A 133 9.00 -3.50 -10.56
CA PRO A 133 9.40 -4.85 -10.99
C PRO A 133 8.21 -5.80 -11.19
N GLY A 134 7.14 -5.62 -10.41
CA GLY A 134 5.91 -6.41 -10.52
C GLY A 134 5.18 -6.31 -11.86
N ARG A 135 5.43 -5.25 -12.66
CA ARG A 135 4.87 -5.14 -14.02
C ARG A 135 5.44 -6.22 -14.96
N ALA A 136 6.72 -6.53 -14.85
CA ALA A 136 7.32 -7.58 -15.64
C ALA A 136 6.59 -8.93 -15.41
N ALA A 137 6.32 -9.26 -14.16
CA ALA A 137 5.58 -10.46 -13.81
C ALA A 137 4.16 -10.50 -14.43
N ALA A 138 3.45 -9.36 -14.45
CA ALA A 138 2.13 -9.26 -15.10
C ALA A 138 2.22 -9.54 -16.61
N ILE A 139 3.16 -8.92 -17.30
CA ILE A 139 3.40 -9.11 -18.75
C ILE A 139 3.74 -10.56 -19.06
N GLU A 140 4.68 -11.17 -18.31
CA GLU A 140 5.11 -12.56 -18.49
C GLU A 140 3.98 -13.57 -18.30
N ARG A 141 2.99 -13.21 -17.47
CA ARG A 141 1.81 -14.04 -17.19
C ARG A 141 0.59 -13.71 -18.05
N GLY A 142 0.73 -12.81 -19.04
CA GLY A 142 -0.35 -12.42 -19.94
C GLY A 142 -1.51 -11.68 -19.24
N VAL A 143 -1.23 -11.02 -18.11
CA VAL A 143 -2.22 -10.19 -17.40
C VAL A 143 -2.47 -8.91 -18.17
N ILE A 144 -3.71 -8.53 -18.32
CA ILE A 144 -4.16 -7.35 -19.04
C ILE A 144 -4.34 -6.21 -18.04
N SER A 145 -3.79 -5.04 -18.37
CA SER A 145 -3.91 -3.80 -17.60
C SER A 145 -4.86 -2.82 -18.31
N PRO A 146 -6.18 -2.95 -18.15
CA PRO A 146 -7.15 -2.23 -18.98
C PRO A 146 -7.13 -0.71 -18.75
N LEU A 147 -6.72 -0.24 -17.56
CA LEU A 147 -6.53 1.19 -17.29
C LEU A 147 -5.35 1.77 -18.06
N VAL A 148 -4.27 0.99 -18.23
CA VAL A 148 -3.13 1.38 -19.07
C VAL A 148 -3.52 1.44 -20.53
N GLU A 149 -4.22 0.41 -21.05
CA GLU A 149 -4.68 0.41 -22.43
C GLU A 149 -5.65 1.56 -22.74
N ALA A 150 -6.46 1.96 -21.74
CA ALA A 150 -7.35 3.10 -21.84
C ALA A 150 -6.67 4.45 -21.63
N ASN A 151 -5.35 4.46 -21.34
CA ASN A 151 -4.57 5.65 -21.02
C ASN A 151 -5.14 6.48 -19.85
N LEU A 152 -5.60 5.79 -18.79
CA LEU A 152 -6.16 6.40 -17.58
C LEU A 152 -5.06 6.65 -16.53
N THR A 153 -4.98 7.90 -16.07
CA THR A 153 -4.15 8.33 -14.95
C THR A 153 -4.84 8.05 -13.61
N LYS A 154 -4.07 8.08 -12.51
CA LYS A 154 -4.63 7.91 -11.16
C LYS A 154 -5.71 8.95 -10.82
N ALA A 155 -5.52 10.20 -11.24
CA ALA A 155 -6.50 11.27 -11.03
C ALA A 155 -7.81 10.96 -11.77
N GLU A 156 -7.74 10.53 -13.02
CA GLU A 156 -8.90 10.16 -13.83
C GLU A 156 -9.61 8.90 -13.30
N VAL A 157 -8.85 7.91 -12.80
CA VAL A 157 -9.42 6.74 -12.12
C VAL A 157 -10.23 7.15 -10.88
N ARG A 158 -9.74 8.10 -10.08
CA ARG A 158 -10.47 8.62 -8.92
C ARG A 158 -11.73 9.39 -9.33
N GLU A 159 -11.65 10.19 -10.40
CA GLU A 159 -12.79 10.93 -10.93
C GLU A 159 -13.89 9.96 -11.40
N LEU A 160 -13.54 8.97 -12.23
CA LEU A 160 -14.48 7.93 -12.65
C LEU A 160 -15.03 7.14 -11.46
N SER A 161 -14.20 6.76 -10.50
CA SER A 161 -14.64 6.03 -9.31
C SER A 161 -15.68 6.83 -8.52
N ARG A 162 -15.53 8.16 -8.42
CA ARG A 162 -16.51 9.04 -7.78
C ARG A 162 -17.80 9.12 -8.60
N GLU A 163 -17.71 9.23 -9.95
CA GLU A 163 -18.88 9.22 -10.83
C GLU A 163 -19.68 7.91 -10.76
N PHE A 164 -18.99 6.77 -10.62
CA PHE A 164 -19.60 5.46 -10.40
C PHE A 164 -20.11 5.25 -8.96
N GLY A 165 -19.96 6.24 -8.06
CA GLY A 165 -20.37 6.12 -6.66
C GLY A 165 -19.58 5.08 -5.86
N LEU A 166 -18.36 4.76 -6.27
CA LEU A 166 -17.52 3.77 -5.58
C LEU A 166 -16.95 4.38 -4.29
N PRO A 167 -17.07 3.72 -3.14
CA PRO A 167 -16.60 4.27 -1.85
C PRO A 167 -15.08 4.37 -1.77
N THR A 168 -14.36 3.80 -2.74
CA THR A 168 -12.88 3.79 -2.78
C THR A 168 -12.29 4.99 -3.53
N TRP A 169 -13.09 5.92 -4.04
CA TRP A 169 -12.63 7.03 -4.90
C TRP A 169 -11.53 7.90 -4.26
N ASP A 170 -11.56 8.08 -2.95
CA ASP A 170 -10.57 8.83 -2.17
C ASP A 170 -9.66 7.95 -1.30
N LYS A 171 -9.85 6.60 -1.36
CA LYS A 171 -9.05 5.65 -0.55
C LYS A 171 -7.56 5.87 -0.77
N PRO A 172 -6.74 5.97 0.30
CA PRO A 172 -5.29 6.07 0.20
C PRO A 172 -4.68 4.85 -0.51
N ALA A 173 -3.45 5.01 -1.03
CA ALA A 173 -2.75 3.93 -1.69
C ALA A 173 -2.48 2.77 -0.71
N LEU A 174 -2.92 1.57 -1.09
CA LEU A 174 -2.63 0.34 -0.37
C LEU A 174 -1.19 -0.09 -0.64
N ALA A 175 -0.50 -0.50 0.43
CA ALA A 175 0.82 -1.08 0.32
C ALA A 175 0.93 -2.28 1.27
N CYS A 176 1.61 -3.35 0.82
CA CYS A 176 1.83 -4.56 1.62
C CYS A 176 2.70 -4.26 2.86
N LEU A 177 2.58 -5.08 3.91
CA LEU A 177 3.38 -4.95 5.14
C LEU A 177 4.89 -4.95 4.87
N SER A 178 5.34 -5.70 3.87
CA SER A 178 6.76 -5.76 3.48
C SER A 178 7.33 -4.40 3.07
N SER A 179 6.49 -3.44 2.64
CA SER A 179 6.95 -2.09 2.32
C SER A 179 7.40 -1.28 3.54
N ARG A 180 7.10 -1.75 4.76
CA ARG A 180 7.53 -1.14 6.03
C ARG A 180 8.92 -1.57 6.42
N ILE A 181 9.47 -2.61 5.79
CA ILE A 181 10.80 -3.13 6.06
C ILE A 181 11.76 -2.51 5.04
N PRO A 182 12.86 -1.85 5.48
CA PRO A 182 13.81 -1.22 4.58
C PRO A 182 14.41 -2.21 3.58
N HIS A 183 14.59 -1.78 2.32
CA HIS A 183 15.25 -2.62 1.31
C HIS A 183 16.62 -3.09 1.78
N GLY A 184 16.94 -4.36 1.52
CA GLY A 184 18.17 -5.02 1.97
C GLY A 184 18.09 -5.57 3.39
N THR A 185 17.06 -5.24 4.18
CA THR A 185 16.75 -5.93 5.44
C THR A 185 15.85 -7.12 5.12
N PRO A 186 16.24 -8.36 5.49
CA PRO A 186 15.41 -9.54 5.22
C PRO A 186 14.01 -9.44 5.82
N ILE A 187 13.02 -9.90 5.09
CA ILE A 187 11.65 -10.02 5.58
C ILE A 187 11.54 -11.30 6.39
N THR A 188 10.92 -11.22 7.56
CA THR A 188 10.57 -12.37 8.39
C THR A 188 9.08 -12.33 8.72
N LEU A 189 8.48 -13.49 9.00
CA LEU A 189 7.09 -13.57 9.46
C LEU A 189 6.90 -12.77 10.76
N GLU A 190 7.93 -12.77 11.62
CA GLU A 190 7.94 -11.99 12.85
C GLU A 190 7.85 -10.49 12.56
N SER A 191 8.71 -9.95 11.69
CA SER A 191 8.71 -8.52 11.36
C SER A 191 7.40 -8.07 10.70
N LEU A 192 6.80 -8.90 9.85
CA LEU A 192 5.47 -8.64 9.27
C LEU A 192 4.40 -8.59 10.36
N SER A 193 4.38 -9.57 11.27
CA SER A 193 3.44 -9.63 12.39
C SER A 193 3.61 -8.45 13.37
N GLN A 194 4.84 -8.06 13.67
CA GLN A 194 5.14 -6.91 14.52
C GLN A 194 4.54 -5.62 13.93
N VAL A 195 4.78 -5.38 12.64
CA VAL A 195 4.25 -4.21 11.94
C VAL A 195 2.74 -4.22 11.88
N ASP A 196 2.13 -5.34 11.49
CA ASP A 196 0.67 -5.45 11.40
C ASP A 196 -0.03 -5.15 12.74
N ARG A 197 0.47 -5.78 13.81
CA ARG A 197 -0.08 -5.58 15.16
C ARG A 197 0.12 -4.16 15.65
N ALA A 198 1.25 -3.52 15.34
CA ALA A 198 1.53 -2.14 15.68
C ALA A 198 0.59 -1.17 14.94
N GLU A 199 0.42 -1.33 13.61
CA GLU A 199 -0.50 -0.50 12.81
C GLU A 199 -1.95 -0.70 13.25
N ARG A 200 -2.37 -1.94 13.53
CA ARG A 200 -3.70 -2.22 14.08
C ARG A 200 -3.97 -1.50 15.41
N PHE A 201 -3.01 -1.58 16.34
CA PHE A 201 -3.14 -0.89 17.62
C PHE A 201 -3.34 0.62 17.42
N LEU A 202 -2.51 1.27 16.57
CA LEU A 202 -2.65 2.70 16.29
C LEU A 202 -4.02 3.04 15.67
N LYS A 203 -4.53 2.20 14.79
CA LYS A 203 -5.89 2.36 14.24
C LYS A 203 -6.98 2.29 15.33
N THR A 204 -6.81 1.48 16.40
CA THR A 204 -7.77 1.45 17.52
C THR A 204 -7.79 2.74 18.34
N LEU A 205 -6.72 3.54 18.29
CA LEU A 205 -6.65 4.86 18.90
C LEU A 205 -7.34 5.94 18.05
N GLY A 206 -7.80 5.61 16.84
CA GLY A 206 -8.43 6.56 15.92
C GLY A 206 -7.47 7.19 14.91
N VAL A 207 -6.21 6.73 14.84
CA VAL A 207 -5.25 7.19 13.83
C VAL A 207 -5.74 6.76 12.45
N GLY A 208 -5.77 7.70 11.52
CA GLY A 208 -6.20 7.47 10.15
C GLY A 208 -5.16 6.70 9.31
N GLN A 209 -4.47 7.39 8.42
CA GLN A 209 -3.41 6.80 7.60
C GLN A 209 -2.14 6.61 8.43
N VAL A 210 -1.72 5.36 8.62
CA VAL A 210 -0.54 5.03 9.41
C VAL A 210 0.39 4.06 8.70
N ARG A 211 1.70 4.23 8.91
CA ARG A 211 2.75 3.26 8.57
C ARG A 211 3.71 3.14 9.74
N VAL A 212 3.97 1.91 10.16
CA VAL A 212 5.00 1.60 11.15
C VAL A 212 6.20 1.00 10.45
N ARG A 213 7.26 1.79 10.27
CA ARG A 213 8.50 1.34 9.64
C ARG A 213 9.33 0.54 10.62
N HIS A 214 9.74 -0.64 10.20
CA HIS A 214 10.49 -1.60 11.01
C HIS A 214 12.00 -1.38 10.85
N HIS A 215 12.66 -0.81 11.85
CA HIS A 215 14.10 -0.60 11.89
C HIS A 215 14.73 -1.46 13.00
N GLY A 216 14.61 -2.80 12.89
CA GLY A 216 15.09 -3.73 13.91
C GLY A 216 14.27 -3.61 15.20
N ASP A 217 14.90 -3.14 16.27
CA ASP A 217 14.25 -2.90 17.57
C ASP A 217 13.50 -1.56 17.65
N THR A 218 13.46 -0.78 16.58
CA THR A 218 12.84 0.54 16.53
C THR A 218 11.64 0.55 15.60
N ALA A 219 10.50 0.99 16.12
CA ALA A 219 9.30 1.30 15.34
C ALA A 219 9.29 2.79 15.02
N ARG A 220 9.33 3.17 13.74
CA ARG A 220 9.16 4.55 13.30
C ARG A 220 7.76 4.73 12.73
N ILE A 221 6.97 5.57 13.39
CA ILE A 221 5.56 5.81 13.07
C ILE A 221 5.45 6.99 12.11
N GLU A 222 4.85 6.76 10.95
CA GLU A 222 4.50 7.78 9.96
C GLU A 222 2.98 7.92 9.92
N VAL A 223 2.47 9.11 10.21
CA VAL A 223 1.04 9.47 10.17
C VAL A 223 0.86 10.81 9.48
N GLU A 224 -0.37 11.14 9.12
CA GLU A 224 -0.67 12.49 8.67
C GLU A 224 -0.51 13.51 9.81
N PRO A 225 -0.14 14.78 9.50
CA PRO A 225 0.11 15.79 10.54
C PRO A 225 -1.05 16.02 11.51
N VAL A 226 -2.28 15.77 11.08
CA VAL A 226 -3.50 15.89 11.91
C VAL A 226 -3.50 14.91 13.08
N ASP A 227 -2.83 13.76 12.94
CA ASP A 227 -2.79 12.70 13.95
C ASP A 227 -1.62 12.83 14.94
N PHE A 228 -0.71 13.80 14.77
CA PHE A 228 0.44 13.98 15.68
C PHE A 228 0.03 14.23 17.12
N SER A 229 -0.99 15.06 17.36
CA SER A 229 -1.50 15.33 18.70
C SER A 229 -2.02 14.07 19.39
N LEU A 230 -2.73 13.22 18.64
CA LEU A 230 -3.25 11.94 19.11
C LEU A 230 -2.13 10.97 19.53
N LEU A 231 -1.04 10.88 18.74
CA LEU A 231 0.12 10.06 19.10
C LEU A 231 0.82 10.58 20.37
N HIS A 232 0.89 11.89 20.57
CA HIS A 232 1.46 12.49 21.78
C HIS A 232 0.61 12.20 23.02
N GLU A 233 -0.70 12.30 22.90
CA GLU A 233 -1.64 11.99 23.98
C GLU A 233 -1.53 10.53 24.43
N HIS A 234 -1.44 9.59 23.48
CA HIS A 234 -1.35 8.15 23.73
C HIS A 234 0.07 7.59 23.80
N ARG A 235 1.08 8.45 24.04
CA ARG A 235 2.49 8.05 24.06
C ARG A 235 2.78 6.85 24.98
N SER A 236 2.25 6.86 26.19
CA SER A 236 2.44 5.79 27.17
C SER A 236 1.81 4.47 26.73
N ASP A 237 0.60 4.55 26.15
CA ASP A 237 -0.11 3.38 25.65
C ASP A 237 0.61 2.75 24.47
N ILE A 238 1.14 3.58 23.56
CA ILE A 238 1.93 3.13 22.41
C ILE A 238 3.18 2.40 22.89
N GLN A 239 3.95 2.97 23.82
CA GLN A 239 5.13 2.31 24.37
C GLN A 239 4.81 0.98 25.03
N THR A 240 3.74 0.94 25.85
CA THR A 240 3.30 -0.26 26.54
C THR A 240 2.89 -1.37 25.59
N ASN A 241 2.20 -1.03 24.50
CA ASN A 241 1.72 -2.00 23.52
C ASN A 241 2.80 -2.43 22.51
N PHE A 242 3.78 -1.59 22.20
CA PHE A 242 4.84 -1.91 21.23
C PHE A 242 5.96 -2.75 21.83
N LYS A 243 6.25 -2.59 23.13
CA LYS A 243 7.27 -3.36 23.83
C LYS A 243 7.09 -4.87 23.73
N PRO A 244 5.92 -5.47 24.01
CA PRO A 244 5.70 -6.91 23.83
C PRO A 244 5.69 -7.36 22.36
N LEU A 245 5.61 -6.43 21.39
CA LEU A 245 5.80 -6.73 19.98
C LEU A 245 7.29 -6.87 19.61
N GLY A 246 8.23 -6.50 20.49
CA GLY A 246 9.67 -6.55 20.25
C GLY A 246 10.31 -5.19 19.96
N PHE A 247 9.54 -4.09 19.91
CA PHE A 247 10.12 -2.77 19.72
C PHE A 247 10.60 -2.18 21.03
N LEU A 248 11.92 -1.94 21.12
CA LEU A 248 12.54 -1.30 22.28
C LEU A 248 12.45 0.23 22.22
N ARG A 249 12.33 0.78 21.00
CA ARG A 249 12.22 2.20 20.73
C ARG A 249 11.02 2.50 19.83
N VAL A 250 10.37 3.62 20.10
CA VAL A 250 9.29 4.13 19.25
C VAL A 250 9.60 5.58 18.90
N GLU A 251 9.66 5.86 17.60
CA GLU A 251 9.91 7.18 17.05
C GLU A 251 8.69 7.63 16.23
N ILE A 252 8.38 8.92 16.28
CA ILE A 252 7.40 9.54 15.38
C ILE A 252 8.19 10.28 14.29
N ASP A 253 7.92 9.96 13.02
CA ASP A 253 8.56 10.66 11.90
C ASP A 253 8.05 12.11 11.85
N PRO A 254 8.94 13.12 12.03
CA PRO A 254 8.52 14.51 12.02
C PRO A 254 8.00 15.00 10.68
N ASP A 255 8.40 14.35 9.58
CA ASP A 255 7.92 14.66 8.23
C ASP A 255 6.56 14.01 7.92
N GLY A 256 6.11 13.11 8.79
CA GLY A 256 4.85 12.40 8.66
C GLY A 256 4.80 11.40 7.49
N TYR A 257 3.58 10.98 7.15
CA TYR A 257 3.36 10.04 6.06
C TYR A 257 3.61 10.66 4.70
N ARG A 258 4.41 9.97 3.87
CA ARG A 258 4.70 10.36 2.47
C ARG A 258 4.38 9.20 1.54
N CYS A 259 3.48 9.44 0.59
CA CYS A 259 3.12 8.44 -0.41
C CYS A 259 4.31 8.18 -1.37
N GLY A 260 4.60 6.89 -1.65
CA GLY A 260 5.56 6.49 -2.69
C GLY A 260 7.04 6.57 -2.32
N VAL A 261 7.40 6.87 -1.07
CA VAL A 261 8.80 6.90 -0.63
C VAL A 261 9.26 5.48 -0.26
N SER A 262 10.17 4.92 -1.05
CA SER A 262 10.91 3.71 -0.66
C SER A 262 11.95 4.07 0.41
N LEU A 263 12.01 3.28 1.49
CA LEU A 263 12.99 3.50 2.54
C LEU A 263 14.41 3.19 2.03
N PRO A 264 15.38 4.07 2.25
CA PRO A 264 16.79 3.75 2.03
C PRO A 264 17.25 2.65 3.01
N ALA A 265 18.36 1.99 2.67
CA ALA A 265 19.01 1.02 3.57
C ALA A 265 19.27 1.64 4.96
N PRO A 266 19.19 0.84 6.06
CA PRO A 266 19.37 1.35 7.40
C PRO A 266 20.75 1.99 7.58
N LEU A 267 20.78 3.19 8.18
CA LEU A 267 22.01 3.80 8.67
C LEU A 267 22.58 2.92 9.79
N ALA A 268 23.89 2.68 9.79
CA ALA A 268 24.57 1.85 10.78
C ALA A 268 24.28 2.31 12.21
N MET A 269 23.87 1.39 13.06
CA MET A 269 23.40 1.62 14.43
C MET A 269 24.53 2.05 15.37
N GLY A 270 24.35 3.16 16.06
CA GLY A 270 25.12 3.57 17.24
C GLY A 270 24.39 3.14 18.53
N SER A 271 25.18 2.63 19.45
CA SER A 271 24.99 2.14 20.82
C SER A 271 23.70 2.40 21.62
N ASN A 272 23.33 1.38 22.41
CA ASN A 272 22.26 1.22 23.40
C ASN A 272 21.96 2.45 24.28
N THR A 273 20.73 2.92 24.23
CA THR A 273 20.10 3.81 25.23
C THR A 273 18.62 3.45 25.45
N PRO A 274 18.03 3.76 26.63
CA PRO A 274 16.69 3.29 27.03
C PRO A 274 15.55 3.83 26.17
N VAL A 275 14.39 3.18 26.27
CA VAL A 275 13.15 3.49 25.55
C VAL A 275 12.74 4.95 25.70
N ASP A 276 13.04 5.77 24.71
CA ASP A 276 12.56 7.14 24.60
C ASP A 276 11.82 7.33 23.26
N ILE A 277 10.65 7.98 23.30
CA ILE A 277 10.04 8.52 22.09
C ILE A 277 10.79 9.80 21.77
N GLN A 278 11.69 9.77 20.79
CA GLN A 278 12.31 10.99 20.31
C GLN A 278 11.39 11.64 19.26
N VAL A 279 10.96 12.85 19.59
CA VAL A 279 10.39 13.76 18.59
C VAL A 279 11.58 14.44 17.95
N GLY A 280 11.73 14.30 16.63
CA GLY A 280 12.74 15.08 15.91
C GLY A 280 12.53 16.57 16.21
N SER A 281 13.46 17.17 16.95
CA SER A 281 13.40 18.59 17.30
C SER A 281 13.59 19.43 16.05
N ILE A 282 12.50 20.07 15.58
CA ILE A 282 12.60 21.19 14.66
C ILE A 282 13.09 22.38 15.48
N ILE A 283 14.39 22.49 15.69
CA ILE A 283 15.02 23.78 16.02
C ILE A 283 15.20 24.51 14.69
N ARG A 284 14.19 25.23 14.30
CA ARG A 284 14.43 26.37 13.40
C ARG A 284 15.22 27.39 14.21
N SER A 285 16.52 27.45 13.96
CA SER A 285 17.36 28.56 14.41
C SER A 285 16.81 29.83 13.78
N ILE A 286 16.06 30.58 14.57
CA ILE A 286 15.75 31.98 14.28
C ILE A 286 17.07 32.71 14.49
N PRO A 287 17.65 33.42 13.50
CA PRO A 287 18.84 34.21 13.73
C PRO A 287 18.47 35.33 14.71
N LEU A 288 19.12 35.31 15.89
CA LEU A 288 19.10 36.45 16.82
C LEU A 288 19.65 37.70 16.13
N PRO A 289 18.96 38.83 16.22
CA PRO A 289 19.53 40.08 15.73
C PRO A 289 20.79 40.42 16.56
N LEU A 290 21.84 40.83 15.86
CA LEU A 290 23.08 41.39 16.39
C LEU A 290 22.79 42.43 17.49
N LEU A 291 23.08 42.08 18.74
CA LEU A 291 23.20 43.03 19.83
C LEU A 291 24.47 43.87 19.56
N THR A 292 24.27 45.06 19.09
CA THR A 292 25.29 46.13 19.05
C THR A 292 25.83 46.36 20.47
N ARG A 293 27.13 46.19 20.64
CA ARG A 293 27.87 46.67 21.81
C ARG A 293 27.64 48.19 21.94
N ILE A 294 27.13 48.59 23.09
CA ILE A 294 27.24 49.98 23.55
C ILE A 294 28.51 50.05 24.38
N ASP A 295 29.54 50.68 23.83
CA ASP A 295 30.73 51.03 24.59
C ASP A 295 30.34 52.15 25.56
N ASN A 296 30.55 51.88 26.87
CA ASN A 296 30.59 52.91 27.88
C ASN A 296 31.97 53.55 27.85
N ALA A 297 32.02 54.80 27.46
CA ALA A 297 33.12 55.72 27.72
C ALA A 297 32.62 56.90 28.55
N SER A 298 33.30 57.12 29.65
CA SER A 298 33.35 58.23 30.63
C SER A 298 32.40 58.15 31.80
#